data_b0908e863f8945410c81c554be467e98
#
_entry.id   b0908e863f8945410c81c554be467e98
#
_cell.length_a   1.000
_cell.length_b   1.000
_cell.length_c   1.000
_cell.angle_alpha   90.00
_cell.angle_beta   90.00
_cell.angle_gamma   90.00
#
_symmetry.space_group_name_H-M   'P 1'
#
loop_
_entity.id
_entity.type
_entity.pdbx_description
1 polymer ?
#
loop_
_entity_poly.entity_id
_entity_poly.type
_entity_poly.pdbx_seq_one_letter_code
_entity_poly.pdbx_strand_id
1 'polypeptide(L)'
;MSWGSNMSVVGKKDWIIPDCELPPEGEGVLKGHESVIVVNDTCEKAVIKVKLYFADKDAYEGITWEVEPQRVRCFRMNNTDDMCGFVVPLETQYAMKLSSDQKIVVQYGRLDNRQTNLAYYTTLAY
;
A
#
# COMPACT_ATOMS: atom_id res chain seq x y z
N MET A 1 2.78 28.74 21.35
CA MET A 1 2.83 28.73 19.88
C MET A 1 2.46 27.34 19.37
N SER A 2 1.66 27.30 18.37
CA SER A 2 1.29 26.02 17.74
C SER A 2 2.09 25.83 16.45
N TRP A 3 2.99 24.86 16.44
CA TRP A 3 3.71 24.50 15.23
C TRP A 3 2.74 24.05 14.12
N GLY A 4 1.68 23.31 14.52
CA GLY A 4 0.75 22.74 13.56
C GLY A 4 -0.01 23.76 12.74
N SER A 5 -0.31 24.95 13.30
CA SER A 5 -1.05 25.98 12.58
C SER A 5 -0.23 26.63 11.46
N ASN A 6 1.11 26.53 11.51
CA ASN A 6 2.01 27.14 10.53
C ASN A 6 2.71 26.11 9.64
N MET A 7 2.51 24.82 9.89
CA MET A 7 3.16 23.78 9.15
C MET A 7 2.30 23.32 7.98
N SER A 8 2.94 23.15 6.83
CA SER A 8 2.29 22.53 5.68
C SER A 8 2.04 21.06 5.95
N VAL A 9 0.90 20.57 5.49
CA VAL A 9 0.60 19.14 5.50
C VAL A 9 1.51 18.44 4.47
N VAL A 10 2.12 17.34 4.88
CA VAL A 10 3.03 16.58 4.04
C VAL A 10 2.25 15.58 3.20
N GLY A 11 2.68 15.41 1.95
CA GLY A 11 2.14 14.40 1.06
C GLY A 11 1.37 14.94 -0.11
N LYS A 12 0.67 14.04 -0.79
CA LYS A 12 -0.20 14.36 -1.93
C LYS A 12 -1.35 13.36 -1.98
N LYS A 13 -2.32 13.62 -2.84
CA LYS A 13 -3.56 12.81 -2.89
C LYS A 13 -3.43 11.58 -3.78
N ASP A 14 -2.65 11.67 -4.84
CA ASP A 14 -2.53 10.56 -5.80
C ASP A 14 -1.13 9.98 -5.78
N TRP A 15 -1.07 8.64 -5.73
CA TRP A 15 0.18 7.90 -5.69
C TRP A 15 0.10 6.70 -6.63
N ILE A 16 1.25 6.34 -7.21
CA ILE A 16 1.38 5.14 -8.01
C ILE A 16 2.56 4.30 -7.54
N ILE A 17 2.35 2.99 -7.50
CA ILE A 17 3.41 2.01 -7.25
C ILE A 17 3.45 1.13 -8.49
N PRO A 18 4.46 1.33 -9.38
CA PRO A 18 4.42 0.69 -10.69
C PRO A 18 4.85 -0.78 -10.68
N ASP A 19 5.59 -1.21 -9.68
CA ASP A 19 6.16 -2.55 -9.66
C ASP A 19 5.76 -3.28 -8.38
N CYS A 20 4.67 -4.02 -8.46
CA CYS A 20 4.18 -4.85 -7.37
C CYS A 20 4.16 -6.31 -7.81
N GLU A 21 4.42 -7.19 -6.87
CA GLU A 21 4.30 -8.64 -7.07
C GLU A 21 4.13 -9.28 -5.70
N LEU A 22 3.04 -10.00 -5.48
CA LEU A 22 2.81 -10.68 -4.22
C LEU A 22 3.57 -12.00 -4.22
N PRO A 23 4.65 -12.13 -3.41
CA PRO A 23 5.36 -13.40 -3.30
C PRO A 23 4.54 -14.40 -2.50
N PRO A 24 4.77 -15.71 -2.70
CA PRO A 24 4.16 -16.72 -1.85
C PRO A 24 4.68 -16.59 -0.42
N GLU A 25 3.95 -17.17 0.54
CA GLU A 25 4.40 -17.14 1.92
C GLU A 25 5.75 -17.79 2.13
N GLY A 26 6.05 -18.82 1.34
CA GLY A 26 7.30 -19.56 1.45
C GLY A 26 7.36 -20.43 2.69
N GLU A 27 8.54 -21.00 2.93
CA GLU A 27 8.82 -21.80 4.11
C GLU A 27 9.59 -20.99 5.12
N GLY A 28 9.43 -21.32 6.40
CA GLY A 28 10.14 -20.66 7.46
C GLY A 28 9.24 -19.82 8.34
N VAL A 29 9.85 -19.16 9.30
CA VAL A 29 9.15 -18.36 10.32
C VAL A 29 8.61 -17.06 9.74
N LEU A 30 9.43 -16.38 8.94
CA LEU A 30 9.02 -15.12 8.28
C LEU A 30 8.34 -15.46 6.96
N LYS A 31 7.10 -15.03 6.81
CA LYS A 31 6.29 -15.31 5.61
C LYS A 31 6.45 -14.21 4.59
N GLY A 32 6.58 -14.59 3.32
CA GLY A 32 6.60 -13.64 2.22
C GLY A 32 5.32 -12.83 2.15
N HIS A 33 5.44 -11.54 1.86
CA HIS A 33 4.27 -10.66 1.77
C HIS A 33 4.62 -9.35 1.11
N GLU A 34 3.59 -8.59 0.78
CA GLU A 34 3.68 -7.18 0.36
C GLU A 34 2.90 -6.31 1.33
N SER A 35 3.39 -5.10 1.55
CA SER A 35 2.73 -4.12 2.41
C SER A 35 2.73 -2.75 1.77
N VAL A 36 1.66 -2.01 1.99
CA VAL A 36 1.59 -0.59 1.67
C VAL A 36 1.36 0.15 2.99
N ILE A 37 2.26 1.07 3.31
CA ILE A 37 2.20 1.85 4.53
C ILE A 37 1.72 3.25 4.16
N VAL A 38 0.70 3.74 4.86
CA VAL A 38 0.08 5.03 4.59
C VAL A 38 0.08 5.86 5.86
N VAL A 39 0.61 7.09 5.76
CA VAL A 39 0.52 8.08 6.84
C VAL A 39 -0.44 9.18 6.41
N ASN A 40 -1.41 9.48 7.26
CA ASN A 40 -2.31 10.61 7.11
C ASN A 40 -1.87 11.73 8.06
N ASP A 41 -1.22 12.75 7.48
CA ASP A 41 -0.71 13.90 8.25
C ASP A 41 -1.76 15.01 8.42
N THR A 42 -2.99 14.77 7.97
CA THR A 42 -4.06 15.77 8.05
C THR A 42 -4.88 15.62 9.33
N CYS A 43 -5.77 16.56 9.58
CA CYS A 43 -6.70 16.54 10.70
C CYS A 43 -8.06 15.91 10.33
N GLU A 44 -8.17 15.38 9.11
CA GLU A 44 -9.39 14.73 8.61
C GLU A 44 -9.09 13.27 8.26
N LYS A 45 -10.07 12.39 8.40
CA LYS A 45 -9.93 11.00 7.96
C LYS A 45 -9.68 10.96 6.46
N ALA A 46 -8.71 10.18 6.03
CA ALA A 46 -8.42 9.95 4.61
C ALA A 46 -9.19 8.73 4.12
N VAL A 47 -9.92 8.88 3.03
CA VAL A 47 -10.59 7.78 2.33
C VAL A 47 -9.85 7.59 1.01
N ILE A 48 -9.34 6.38 0.79
CA ILE A 48 -8.42 6.08 -0.29
C ILE A 48 -9.05 5.03 -1.20
N LYS A 49 -9.19 5.37 -2.48
CA LYS A 49 -9.59 4.42 -3.52
C LYS A 49 -8.35 3.76 -4.08
N VAL A 50 -8.33 2.44 -4.10
CA VAL A 50 -7.19 1.67 -4.57
C VAL A 50 -7.56 0.97 -5.87
N LYS A 51 -6.72 1.16 -6.88
CA LYS A 51 -6.88 0.57 -8.22
C LYS A 51 -5.69 -0.30 -8.51
N LEU A 52 -5.94 -1.52 -8.97
CA LEU A 52 -4.88 -2.46 -9.36
C LEU A 52 -4.87 -2.59 -10.88
N TYR A 53 -3.68 -2.42 -11.47
CA TYR A 53 -3.48 -2.57 -12.91
C TYR A 53 -2.78 -3.89 -13.19
N PHE A 54 -3.24 -4.59 -14.23
CA PHE A 54 -2.64 -5.85 -14.67
C PHE A 54 -2.18 -5.72 -16.11
N ALA A 55 -1.23 -6.58 -16.52
CA ALA A 55 -0.69 -6.54 -17.87
C ALA A 55 -1.66 -7.09 -18.92
N ASP A 56 -2.51 -8.05 -18.54
CA ASP A 56 -3.27 -8.88 -19.48
C ASP A 56 -4.78 -8.91 -19.21
N LYS A 57 -5.26 -8.06 -18.32
CA LYS A 57 -6.70 -7.98 -18.02
C LYS A 57 -7.05 -6.60 -17.48
N ASP A 58 -8.34 -6.34 -17.37
CA ASP A 58 -8.85 -5.05 -16.90
C ASP A 58 -8.40 -4.74 -15.47
N ALA A 59 -8.26 -3.45 -15.19
CA ALA A 59 -7.95 -2.99 -13.85
C ALA A 59 -9.09 -3.29 -12.88
N TYR A 60 -8.74 -3.50 -11.62
CA TYR A 60 -9.70 -3.75 -10.55
C TYR A 60 -9.79 -2.51 -9.64
N GLU A 61 -11.02 -2.08 -9.31
CA GLU A 61 -11.25 -0.84 -8.56
C GLU A 61 -12.10 -1.03 -7.29
N GLY A 62 -12.25 -2.23 -6.80
CA GLY A 62 -13.16 -2.54 -5.68
C GLY A 62 -12.57 -2.38 -4.28
N ILE A 63 -11.42 -1.71 -4.13
CA ILE A 63 -10.73 -1.62 -2.84
C ILE A 63 -10.79 -0.19 -2.31
N THR A 64 -11.15 -0.04 -1.03
CA THR A 64 -11.17 1.25 -0.33
C THR A 64 -10.47 1.09 1.01
N TRP A 65 -9.58 2.02 1.32
CA TRP A 65 -8.90 2.09 2.62
C TRP A 65 -9.26 3.36 3.34
N GLU A 66 -9.19 3.33 4.66
CA GLU A 66 -9.39 4.51 5.51
C GLU A 66 -8.24 4.62 6.50
N VAL A 67 -7.75 5.85 6.69
CA VAL A 67 -6.71 6.15 7.68
C VAL A 67 -7.19 7.34 8.50
N GLU A 68 -7.30 7.15 9.80
CA GLU A 68 -7.75 8.20 10.71
C GLU A 68 -6.76 9.36 10.73
N PRO A 69 -7.20 10.56 11.18
CA PRO A 69 -6.31 11.72 11.25
C PRO A 69 -5.08 11.44 12.12
N GLN A 70 -3.92 11.91 11.65
CA GLN A 70 -2.66 11.79 12.41
C GLN A 70 -2.33 10.36 12.79
N ARG A 71 -2.56 9.40 11.85
CA ARG A 71 -2.32 7.97 12.07
C ARG A 71 -1.55 7.39 10.89
N VAL A 72 -0.93 6.25 11.18
CA VAL A 72 -0.30 5.39 10.17
C VAL A 72 -1.05 4.05 10.14
N ARG A 73 -1.19 3.48 8.95
CA ARG A 73 -1.70 2.12 8.78
C ARG A 73 -0.84 1.35 7.78
N CYS A 74 -0.70 0.06 8.05
CA CYS A 74 -0.05 -0.89 7.15
C CYS A 74 -1.12 -1.81 6.58
N PHE A 75 -1.22 -1.84 5.25
CA PHE A 75 -2.14 -2.72 4.54
C PHE A 75 -1.35 -3.86 3.92
N ARG A 76 -1.85 -5.08 4.06
CA ARG A 76 -1.21 -6.28 3.52
C ARG A 76 -1.96 -6.76 2.29
N MET A 77 -1.22 -6.99 1.21
CA MET A 77 -1.83 -7.40 -0.07
C MET A 77 -2.32 -8.85 -0.02
N ASN A 78 -1.83 -9.64 0.92
CA ASN A 78 -2.28 -11.01 1.15
C ASN A 78 -3.36 -11.13 2.25
N ASN A 79 -3.84 -10.01 2.76
CA ASN A 79 -4.92 -9.99 3.75
C ASN A 79 -6.22 -9.59 3.04
N THR A 80 -7.18 -10.51 3.00
CA THR A 80 -8.42 -10.27 2.27
C THR A 80 -9.29 -9.17 2.89
N ASP A 81 -9.19 -8.94 4.20
CA ASP A 81 -9.89 -7.81 4.82
C ASP A 81 -9.32 -6.48 4.31
N ASP A 82 -8.00 -6.35 4.28
CA ASP A 82 -7.35 -5.16 3.74
C ASP A 82 -7.67 -4.96 2.27
N MET A 83 -7.82 -6.04 1.52
CA MET A 83 -8.08 -6.00 0.08
C MET A 83 -9.57 -6.04 -0.27
N CYS A 84 -10.44 -5.83 0.71
CA CYS A 84 -11.91 -5.78 0.53
C CYS A 84 -12.43 -7.02 -0.18
N GLY A 85 -11.89 -8.19 0.17
CA GLY A 85 -12.29 -9.48 -0.40
C GLY A 85 -11.57 -9.87 -1.68
N PHE A 86 -10.79 -8.97 -2.28
CA PHE A 86 -10.05 -9.31 -3.50
C PHE A 86 -8.82 -10.15 -3.16
N VAL A 87 -8.59 -11.22 -3.92
CA VAL A 87 -7.41 -12.08 -3.76
C VAL A 87 -6.40 -11.69 -4.85
N VAL A 88 -5.27 -11.13 -4.42
CA VAL A 88 -4.19 -10.73 -5.35
C VAL A 88 -3.51 -12.01 -5.86
N PRO A 89 -3.37 -12.17 -7.18
CA PRO A 89 -2.67 -13.35 -7.72
C PRO A 89 -1.20 -13.37 -7.28
N LEU A 90 -0.74 -14.54 -6.88
CA LEU A 90 0.66 -14.72 -6.50
C LEU A 90 1.57 -14.65 -7.74
N GLU A 91 2.79 -14.14 -7.54
CA GLU A 91 3.85 -14.15 -8.54
C GLU A 91 3.41 -13.54 -9.88
N THR A 92 2.49 -12.57 -9.82
CA THR A 92 1.97 -11.87 -10.99
C THR A 92 2.28 -10.39 -10.84
N GLN A 93 2.92 -9.80 -11.84
CA GLN A 93 3.20 -8.38 -11.80
C GLN A 93 1.92 -7.57 -11.90
N TYR A 94 1.81 -6.55 -11.06
CA TYR A 94 0.72 -5.59 -11.13
C TYR A 94 1.23 -4.24 -10.68
N ALA A 95 0.42 -3.22 -10.85
CA ALA A 95 0.70 -1.88 -10.35
C ALA A 95 -0.49 -1.41 -9.52
N MET A 96 -0.26 -0.40 -8.70
CA MET A 96 -1.28 0.08 -7.78
C MET A 96 -1.37 1.60 -7.85
N LYS A 97 -2.59 2.12 -7.90
CA LYS A 97 -2.84 3.55 -7.75
C LYS A 97 -3.67 3.79 -6.50
N LEU A 98 -3.24 4.75 -5.68
CA LEU A 98 -4.00 5.23 -4.55
C LEU A 98 -4.50 6.63 -4.85
N SER A 99 -5.81 6.84 -4.73
CA SER A 99 -6.43 8.16 -4.89
C SER A 99 -7.16 8.50 -3.59
N SER A 100 -6.63 9.47 -2.87
CA SER A 100 -7.12 9.85 -1.54
C SER A 100 -7.84 11.20 -1.59
N ASP A 101 -8.83 11.39 -0.72
CA ASP A 101 -9.47 12.69 -0.55
C ASP A 101 -8.64 13.63 0.34
N GLN A 102 -7.63 13.11 1.02
CA GLN A 102 -6.69 13.88 1.84
C GLN A 102 -5.26 13.61 1.37
N LYS A 103 -4.35 14.55 1.64
CA LYS A 103 -2.93 14.32 1.38
C LYS A 103 -2.42 13.18 2.26
N ILE A 104 -1.71 12.26 1.68
CA ILE A 104 -1.13 11.11 2.38
C ILE A 104 0.31 10.90 1.91
N VAL A 105 1.08 10.13 2.67
CA VAL A 105 2.41 9.66 2.27
C VAL A 105 2.36 8.14 2.19
N VAL A 106 2.90 7.59 1.11
CA VAL A 106 2.78 6.16 0.81
C VAL A 106 4.15 5.53 0.60
N GLN A 107 4.37 4.39 1.24
CA GLN A 107 5.56 3.57 1.07
C GLN A 107 5.14 2.14 0.77
N TYR A 108 5.93 1.46 -0.06
CA TYR A 108 5.70 0.06 -0.43
C TYR A 108 6.86 -0.80 0.08
N GLY A 109 6.54 -1.99 0.57
CA GLY A 109 7.53 -2.97 1.01
C GLY A 109 7.16 -4.37 0.59
N ARG A 110 8.17 -5.19 0.32
CA ARG A 110 8.00 -6.59 -0.05
C ARG A 110 9.05 -7.44 0.65
N LEU A 111 8.61 -8.52 1.29
CA LEU A 111 9.49 -9.55 1.85
C LEU A 111 9.33 -10.81 1.01
N ASP A 112 10.40 -11.20 0.34
CA ASP A 112 10.42 -12.40 -0.49
C ASP A 112 11.34 -13.44 0.15
N ASN A 113 10.78 -14.60 0.48
CA ASN A 113 11.52 -15.70 1.10
C ASN A 113 11.44 -17.00 0.28
N ARG A 114 11.25 -16.87 -1.04
CA ARG A 114 11.21 -18.03 -1.93
C ARG A 114 12.55 -18.78 -1.98
N GLN A 115 13.63 -18.12 -1.60
CA GLN A 115 14.96 -18.70 -1.55
C GLN A 115 15.42 -18.84 -0.10
N THR A 116 16.54 -19.55 0.10
CA THR A 116 17.14 -19.72 1.42
C THR A 116 17.45 -18.38 2.09
N ASN A 117 17.91 -17.39 1.31
CA ASN A 117 18.16 -16.06 1.80
C ASN A 117 16.92 -15.21 1.62
N LEU A 118 16.56 -14.46 2.68
CA LEU A 118 15.45 -13.52 2.62
C LEU A 118 15.86 -12.29 1.81
N ALA A 119 14.94 -11.79 1.02
CA ALA A 119 15.11 -10.51 0.34
C ALA A 119 14.02 -9.56 0.83
N TYR A 120 14.46 -8.41 1.34
CA TYR A 120 13.55 -7.34 1.77
C TYR A 120 13.80 -6.12 0.92
N TYR A 121 12.73 -5.48 0.50
CA TYR A 121 12.80 -4.40 -0.47
C TYR A 121 11.71 -3.39 -0.16
N THR A 122 12.09 -2.12 -0.11
CA THR A 122 11.15 -1.02 0.10
C THR A 122 11.40 0.07 -0.91
N THR A 123 10.35 0.82 -1.24
CA THR A 123 10.46 1.99 -2.08
C THR A 123 9.34 2.97 -1.75
N LEU A 124 9.58 4.24 -2.04
CA LEU A 124 8.52 5.24 -1.99
C LEU A 124 7.66 5.11 -3.23
N ALA A 125 6.37 5.36 -3.09
CA ALA A 125 5.46 5.49 -4.22
C ALA A 125 5.67 6.84 -4.93
N TYR A 126 5.14 6.97 -6.10
CA TYR A 126 5.23 8.19 -6.90
C TYR A 126 3.92 8.93 -6.96
#